data_04aa777742f3d98dee30b0979207b966
#
_entry.id   04aa777742f3d98dee30b0979207b966
#
_cell.length_a   1.000
_cell.length_b   1.000
_cell.length_c   1.000
_cell.angle_alpha   90.00
_cell.angle_beta   90.00
_cell.angle_gamma   90.00
#
_symmetry.space_group_name_H-M   'P 1'
#
loop_
_entity.id
_entity.type
_entity.pdbx_description
1 polymer ?
#
loop_
_entity_poly.entity_id
_entity_poly.type
_entity_poly.pdbx_seq_one_letter_code
_entity_poly.pdbx_strand_id
1 'polypeptide(L)'
;MTDEMLALANENKRKAGAENVEFLKGEIERIPLPDNSIDVIISNCVINLSADKDRVLREAFRVLKPGGRIAVSDVVTRGAIAPEIRQSVLLWVGCVAGALGDDEYRSKLSAAGFEQIDIEPTRIYRAEDAREFLSAAGVDVDAIAPEVDGKFLSAFVRAVKPADTGTKACCGPTCCS
;
A
#
# COMPACT_ATOMS: atom_id res chain seq x y z
N MET A 1 13.79 7.02 4.86
CA MET A 1 13.72 8.02 5.98
C MET A 1 15.13 8.54 6.23
N THR A 2 15.33 9.88 6.25
CA THR A 2 16.63 10.49 6.56
C THR A 2 16.81 10.65 8.07
N ASP A 3 18.05 10.92 8.50
CA ASP A 3 18.32 11.12 9.94
C ASP A 3 17.68 12.40 10.45
N GLU A 4 17.57 13.45 9.61
CA GLU A 4 16.90 14.71 9.94
C GLU A 4 15.38 14.50 10.13
N MET A 5 14.74 13.70 9.28
CA MET A 5 13.32 13.35 9.44
C MET A 5 13.07 12.58 10.74
N LEU A 6 13.95 11.64 11.08
CA LEU A 6 13.85 10.87 12.32
C LEU A 6 14.07 11.77 13.55
N ALA A 7 15.03 12.68 13.49
CA ALA A 7 15.28 13.65 14.55
C ALA A 7 14.06 14.56 14.79
N LEU A 8 13.48 15.08 13.70
CA LEU A 8 12.26 15.92 13.78
C LEU A 8 11.06 15.15 14.35
N ALA A 9 10.88 13.90 13.92
CA ALA A 9 9.81 13.04 14.45
C ALA A 9 9.95 12.82 15.97
N ASN A 10 11.17 12.54 16.45
CA ASN A 10 11.43 12.38 17.87
C ASN A 10 11.28 13.68 18.66
N GLU A 11 11.64 14.81 18.07
CA GLU A 11 11.39 16.13 18.68
C GLU A 11 9.88 16.39 18.83
N ASN A 12 9.11 16.14 17.78
CA ASN A 12 7.65 16.29 17.81
C ASN A 12 6.99 15.34 18.82
N LYS A 13 7.45 14.08 18.89
CA LYS A 13 7.03 13.12 19.92
C LYS A 13 7.22 13.70 21.33
N ARG A 14 8.40 14.23 21.62
CA ARG A 14 8.70 14.84 22.92
C ARG A 14 7.82 16.06 23.21
N LYS A 15 7.62 16.96 22.21
CA LYS A 15 6.76 18.13 22.35
C LYS A 15 5.29 17.75 22.60
N ALA A 16 4.82 16.69 21.98
CA ALA A 16 3.45 16.20 22.14
C ALA A 16 3.25 15.35 23.40
N GLY A 17 4.31 14.99 24.13
CA GLY A 17 4.21 14.10 25.28
C GLY A 17 3.75 12.67 24.92
N ALA A 18 3.98 12.23 23.69
CA ALA A 18 3.50 10.94 23.20
C ALA A 18 4.47 9.82 23.65
N GLU A 19 4.11 9.10 24.71
CA GLU A 19 4.97 8.02 25.27
C GLU A 19 4.78 6.68 24.55
N ASN A 20 3.64 6.47 23.91
CA ASN A 20 3.25 5.22 23.24
C ASN A 20 3.67 5.14 21.77
N VAL A 21 4.63 5.96 21.33
CA VAL A 21 5.13 5.99 19.94
C VAL A 21 6.63 5.74 19.92
N GLU A 22 7.07 4.93 18.98
CA GLU A 22 8.47 4.73 18.63
C GLU A 22 8.70 4.97 17.16
N PHE A 23 9.74 5.74 16.81
CA PHE A 23 10.16 5.97 15.42
C PHE A 23 11.40 5.16 15.12
N LEU A 24 11.29 4.26 14.14
CA LEU A 24 12.37 3.41 13.70
C LEU A 24 12.90 3.87 12.34
N LYS A 25 14.23 3.90 12.18
CA LYS A 25 14.85 4.09 10.88
C LYS A 25 14.82 2.79 10.11
N GLY A 26 14.23 2.79 8.92
CA GLY A 26 14.13 1.61 8.07
C GLY A 26 13.64 1.95 6.67
N GLU A 27 13.68 0.96 5.82
CA GLU A 27 13.10 0.96 4.47
C GLU A 27 11.87 0.07 4.47
N ILE A 28 10.87 0.43 3.67
CA ILE A 28 9.60 -0.32 3.62
C ILE A 28 9.79 -1.72 3.02
N GLU A 29 10.84 -1.90 2.19
CA GLU A 29 11.26 -3.18 1.63
C GLU A 29 12.03 -4.06 2.63
N ARG A 30 12.39 -3.52 3.81
CA ARG A 30 13.11 -4.21 4.88
C ARG A 30 12.76 -3.59 6.22
N ILE A 31 11.62 -3.94 6.76
CA ILE A 31 11.09 -3.39 8.00
C ILE A 31 11.93 -3.88 9.19
N PRO A 32 12.46 -2.96 10.04
CA PRO A 32 13.34 -3.33 11.15
C PRO A 32 12.56 -3.85 12.37
N LEU A 33 11.70 -4.83 12.14
CA LEU A 33 10.87 -5.47 13.15
C LEU A 33 10.96 -6.99 13.01
N PRO A 34 10.82 -7.76 14.10
CA PRO A 34 10.77 -9.22 14.07
C PRO A 34 9.57 -9.74 13.28
N ASP A 35 9.66 -10.99 12.86
CA ASP A 35 8.54 -11.72 12.30
C ASP A 35 7.39 -11.81 13.33
N ASN A 36 6.15 -11.76 12.83
CA ASN A 36 4.95 -11.97 13.64
C ASN A 36 4.89 -11.08 14.92
N SER A 37 5.30 -9.81 14.79
CA SER A 37 5.38 -8.88 15.93
C SER A 37 4.27 -7.81 15.94
N ILE A 38 3.63 -7.55 14.80
CA ILE A 38 2.70 -6.43 14.62
C ILE A 38 1.27 -6.94 14.41
N ASP A 39 0.30 -6.30 15.06
CA ASP A 39 -1.11 -6.65 14.93
C ASP A 39 -1.76 -5.96 13.73
N VAL A 40 -1.36 -4.71 13.45
CA VAL A 40 -1.95 -3.87 12.38
C VAL A 40 -0.87 -3.06 11.69
N ILE A 41 -0.91 -3.02 10.36
CA ILE A 41 -0.14 -2.08 9.55
C ILE A 41 -1.10 -1.07 8.93
N ILE A 42 -0.76 0.21 9.03
CA ILE A 42 -1.44 1.30 8.34
C ILE A 42 -0.42 2.01 7.45
N SER A 43 -0.77 2.25 6.19
CA SER A 43 0.07 2.98 5.23
C SER A 43 -0.78 4.00 4.47
N ASN A 44 -0.16 5.13 4.12
CA ASN A 44 -0.79 6.16 3.29
C ASN A 44 0.18 6.61 2.20
N CYS A 45 -0.11 6.30 0.95
CA CYS A 45 0.63 6.69 -0.27
C CYS A 45 2.14 6.32 -0.28
N VAL A 46 2.60 5.41 0.58
CA VAL A 46 4.02 5.03 0.65
C VAL A 46 4.34 3.83 -0.23
N ILE A 47 3.43 2.85 -0.33
CA ILE A 47 3.65 1.63 -1.11
C ILE A 47 3.84 1.96 -2.59
N ASN A 48 3.09 2.93 -3.11
CA ASN A 48 3.21 3.38 -4.50
C ASN A 48 4.59 3.95 -4.83
N LEU A 49 5.33 4.46 -3.85
CA LEU A 49 6.67 5.03 -4.05
C LEU A 49 7.77 3.97 -4.14
N SER A 50 7.52 2.75 -3.68
CA SER A 50 8.50 1.67 -3.77
C SER A 50 8.64 1.14 -5.19
N ALA A 51 9.88 0.85 -5.59
CA ALA A 51 10.19 0.18 -6.85
C ALA A 51 9.89 -1.34 -6.79
N ASP A 52 9.96 -1.95 -5.59
CA ASP A 52 9.72 -3.39 -5.38
C ASP A 52 8.53 -3.62 -4.44
N LYS A 53 7.34 -3.45 -4.97
CA LYS A 53 6.09 -3.62 -4.22
C LYS A 53 5.86 -5.05 -3.73
N ASP A 54 6.35 -6.03 -4.47
CA ASP A 54 6.26 -7.44 -4.06
C ASP A 54 7.06 -7.68 -2.79
N ARG A 55 8.22 -7.07 -2.68
CA ARG A 55 9.04 -7.15 -1.48
C ARG A 55 8.40 -6.40 -0.30
N VAL A 56 7.83 -5.22 -0.55
CA VAL A 56 7.09 -4.47 0.48
C VAL A 56 5.95 -5.30 1.07
N LEU A 57 5.15 -5.93 0.23
CA LEU A 57 4.01 -6.73 0.69
C LEU A 57 4.45 -8.02 1.39
N ARG A 58 5.55 -8.65 0.95
CA ARG A 58 6.15 -9.78 1.67
C ARG A 58 6.70 -9.36 3.05
N GLU A 59 7.33 -8.19 3.16
CA GLU A 59 7.81 -7.67 4.45
C GLU A 59 6.64 -7.31 5.38
N ALA A 60 5.59 -6.68 4.85
CA ALA A 60 4.37 -6.43 5.61
C ALA A 60 3.76 -7.74 6.14
N PHE A 61 3.70 -8.77 5.29
CA PHE A 61 3.23 -10.10 5.69
C PHE A 61 4.13 -10.73 6.75
N ARG A 62 5.45 -10.62 6.60
CA ARG A 62 6.42 -11.18 7.55
C ARG A 62 6.23 -10.63 8.95
N VAL A 63 6.14 -9.29 9.09
CA VAL A 63 6.06 -8.65 10.42
C VAL A 63 4.69 -8.75 11.07
N LEU A 64 3.62 -8.92 10.30
CA LEU A 64 2.28 -9.13 10.84
C LEU A 64 2.18 -10.47 11.56
N LYS A 65 1.52 -10.47 12.72
CA LYS A 65 1.11 -11.69 13.42
C LYS A 65 0.07 -12.45 12.60
N PRO A 66 -0.04 -13.79 12.77
CA PRO A 66 -1.21 -14.52 12.28
C PRO A 66 -2.51 -13.87 12.77
N GLY A 67 -3.47 -13.66 11.88
CA GLY A 67 -4.69 -12.90 12.13
C GLY A 67 -4.52 -11.37 12.10
N GLY A 68 -3.30 -10.87 11.94
CA GLY A 68 -3.00 -9.45 11.77
C GLY A 68 -3.49 -8.92 10.43
N ARG A 69 -3.69 -7.61 10.34
CA ARG A 69 -4.29 -6.96 9.18
C ARG A 69 -3.47 -5.79 8.66
N ILE A 70 -3.57 -5.56 7.35
CA ILE A 70 -3.02 -4.38 6.69
C ILE A 70 -4.17 -3.49 6.20
N ALA A 71 -4.02 -2.18 6.32
CA ALA A 71 -4.91 -1.17 5.79
C ALA A 71 -4.09 -0.07 5.11
N VAL A 72 -4.30 0.13 3.83
CA VAL A 72 -3.56 1.08 3.00
C VAL A 72 -4.54 2.07 2.38
N SER A 73 -4.20 3.35 2.43
CA SER A 73 -4.85 4.39 1.62
C SER A 73 -3.89 4.75 0.48
N ASP A 74 -4.22 4.37 -0.73
CA ASP A 74 -3.37 4.59 -1.91
C ASP A 74 -4.17 5.03 -3.13
N VAL A 75 -3.46 5.61 -4.11
CA VAL A 75 -4.01 5.77 -5.45
C VAL A 75 -3.90 4.42 -6.17
N VAL A 76 -5.01 3.98 -6.74
CA VAL A 76 -5.07 2.78 -7.58
C VAL A 76 -5.65 3.14 -8.95
N THR A 77 -5.43 2.27 -9.93
CA THR A 77 -5.97 2.45 -11.27
C THR A 77 -6.98 1.35 -11.58
N ARG A 78 -7.97 1.68 -12.40
CA ARG A 78 -8.97 0.73 -12.87
C ARG A 78 -8.95 0.65 -14.39
N GLY A 79 -8.82 -0.57 -14.90
CA GLY A 79 -8.70 -0.83 -16.33
C GLY A 79 -7.32 -0.48 -16.90
N ALA A 80 -7.16 -0.69 -18.19
CA ALA A 80 -5.91 -0.41 -18.89
C ALA A 80 -5.69 1.10 -19.04
N ILE A 81 -4.46 1.54 -18.76
CA ILE A 81 -3.98 2.90 -19.00
C ILE A 81 -2.80 2.79 -19.95
N ALA A 82 -2.86 3.54 -21.05
CA ALA A 82 -1.80 3.54 -22.03
C ALA A 82 -0.46 3.98 -21.41
N PRO A 83 0.66 3.33 -21.75
CA PRO A 83 1.98 3.64 -21.18
C PRO A 83 2.38 5.11 -21.33
N GLU A 84 2.04 5.72 -22.45
CA GLU A 84 2.34 7.13 -22.76
C GLU A 84 1.62 8.06 -21.79
N ILE A 85 0.38 7.77 -21.46
CA ILE A 85 -0.42 8.52 -20.50
C ILE A 85 0.12 8.31 -19.08
N ARG A 86 0.48 7.08 -18.74
CA ARG A 86 1.12 6.79 -17.45
C ARG A 86 2.39 7.62 -17.30
N GLN A 87 3.21 7.74 -18.32
CA GLN A 87 4.43 8.59 -18.30
C GLN A 87 4.13 10.07 -18.17
N SER A 88 3.15 10.62 -18.88
CA SER A 88 2.81 12.05 -18.81
C SER A 88 2.13 12.44 -17.49
N VAL A 89 1.33 11.57 -16.92
CA VAL A 89 0.73 11.75 -15.59
C VAL A 89 1.75 11.52 -14.47
N LEU A 90 2.80 10.73 -14.71
CA LEU A 90 3.92 10.45 -13.81
C LEU A 90 4.72 11.68 -13.39
N LEU A 91 4.84 12.66 -14.27
CA LEU A 91 5.51 13.92 -13.98
C LEU A 91 4.75 14.77 -12.93
N TRP A 92 3.51 14.37 -12.57
CA TRP A 92 2.58 15.26 -11.90
C TRP A 92 2.27 14.92 -10.45
N VAL A 93 2.20 13.63 -10.12
CA VAL A 93 1.85 13.20 -8.77
C VAL A 93 2.67 11.95 -8.46
N GLY A 94 3.71 12.05 -7.67
CA GLY A 94 4.61 10.94 -7.33
C GLY A 94 3.90 9.65 -6.88
N CYS A 95 2.68 9.77 -6.33
CA CYS A 95 1.86 8.62 -5.94
C CYS A 95 1.16 7.93 -7.12
N VAL A 96 0.92 8.62 -8.23
CA VAL A 96 0.25 8.07 -9.43
C VAL A 96 1.21 7.24 -10.27
N ALA A 97 2.50 7.61 -10.25
CA ALA A 97 3.56 6.94 -10.99
C ALA A 97 3.63 5.45 -10.71
N GLY A 98 3.54 5.10 -9.45
CA GLY A 98 3.61 3.73 -9.01
C GLY A 98 2.25 3.11 -8.71
N ALA A 99 1.13 3.77 -9.07
CA ALA A 99 -0.20 3.25 -8.78
C ALA A 99 -0.42 1.90 -9.47
N LEU A 100 -0.76 0.91 -8.67
CA LEU A 100 -1.13 -0.42 -9.16
C LEU A 100 -2.57 -0.41 -9.68
N GLY A 101 -2.85 -1.26 -10.67
CA GLY A 101 -4.22 -1.61 -10.99
C GLY A 101 -4.87 -2.38 -9.83
N ASP A 102 -6.19 -2.26 -9.66
CA ASP A 102 -6.91 -2.96 -8.59
C ASP A 102 -6.71 -4.49 -8.66
N ASP A 103 -6.76 -5.07 -9.85
CA ASP A 103 -6.49 -6.50 -10.06
C ASP A 103 -5.02 -6.87 -9.76
N GLU A 104 -4.07 -6.02 -10.15
CA GLU A 104 -2.65 -6.21 -9.86
C GLU A 104 -2.39 -6.15 -8.36
N TYR A 105 -3.01 -5.20 -7.66
CA TYR A 105 -2.88 -5.07 -6.21
C TYR A 105 -3.41 -6.32 -5.48
N ARG A 106 -4.60 -6.81 -5.89
CA ARG A 106 -5.16 -8.07 -5.38
C ARG A 106 -4.23 -9.25 -5.61
N SER A 107 -3.70 -9.36 -6.82
CA SER A 107 -2.79 -10.44 -7.19
C SER A 107 -1.51 -10.43 -6.35
N LYS A 108 -0.90 -9.27 -6.15
CA LYS A 108 0.32 -9.11 -5.34
C LYS A 108 0.08 -9.39 -3.86
N LEU A 109 -1.04 -8.94 -3.29
CA LEU A 109 -1.41 -9.26 -1.92
C LEU A 109 -1.64 -10.76 -1.74
N SER A 110 -2.36 -11.38 -2.65
CA SER A 110 -2.58 -12.85 -2.63
C SER A 110 -1.27 -13.62 -2.76
N ALA A 111 -0.37 -13.20 -3.66
CA ALA A 111 0.95 -13.80 -3.83
C ALA A 111 1.85 -13.66 -2.58
N ALA A 112 1.66 -12.60 -1.79
CA ALA A 112 2.34 -12.42 -0.51
C ALA A 112 1.73 -13.28 0.62
N GLY A 113 0.56 -13.92 0.40
CA GLY A 113 -0.11 -14.79 1.36
C GLY A 113 -1.30 -14.16 2.08
N PHE A 114 -1.68 -12.93 1.73
CA PHE A 114 -2.85 -12.27 2.33
C PHE A 114 -4.16 -12.86 1.80
N GLU A 115 -5.16 -12.86 2.67
CA GLU A 115 -6.55 -13.25 2.40
C GLU A 115 -7.51 -12.10 2.71
N GLN A 116 -8.80 -12.29 2.40
CA GLN A 116 -9.87 -11.30 2.64
C GLN A 116 -9.52 -9.93 2.07
N ILE A 117 -9.00 -9.94 0.83
CA ILE A 117 -8.54 -8.72 0.16
C ILE A 117 -9.73 -7.90 -0.30
N ASP A 118 -9.84 -6.68 0.21
CA ASP A 118 -10.85 -5.71 -0.14
C ASP A 118 -10.20 -4.41 -0.66
N ILE A 119 -10.74 -3.87 -1.75
CA ILE A 119 -10.33 -2.59 -2.33
C ILE A 119 -11.57 -1.73 -2.50
N GLU A 120 -11.72 -0.76 -1.63
CA GLU A 120 -12.86 0.15 -1.56
C GLU A 120 -12.48 1.53 -2.10
N PRO A 121 -13.04 1.96 -3.25
CA PRO A 121 -12.83 3.31 -3.74
C PRO A 121 -13.42 4.35 -2.79
N THR A 122 -12.60 5.34 -2.42
CA THR A 122 -13.02 6.46 -1.57
C THR A 122 -13.22 7.75 -2.37
N ARG A 123 -12.51 7.91 -3.48
CA ARG A 123 -12.66 9.01 -4.42
C ARG A 123 -12.29 8.56 -5.83
N ILE A 124 -13.09 8.91 -6.79
CA ILE A 124 -12.79 8.73 -8.23
C ILE A 124 -12.36 10.09 -8.77
N TYR A 125 -11.18 10.15 -9.38
CA TYR A 125 -10.64 11.36 -9.98
C TYR A 125 -11.18 11.51 -11.41
N ARG A 126 -11.65 12.71 -11.74
CA ARG A 126 -12.06 13.10 -13.08
C ARG A 126 -10.97 13.94 -13.71
N ALA A 127 -10.86 13.87 -15.02
CA ALA A 127 -9.93 14.73 -15.77
C ALA A 127 -10.20 16.22 -15.48
N GLU A 128 -11.46 16.59 -15.28
CA GLU A 128 -11.88 17.94 -14.95
C GLU A 128 -11.36 18.42 -13.59
N ASP A 129 -11.25 17.53 -12.59
CA ASP A 129 -10.71 17.87 -11.26
C ASP A 129 -9.27 18.40 -11.32
N ALA A 130 -8.53 18.03 -12.37
CA ALA A 130 -7.13 18.40 -12.59
C ALA A 130 -6.93 19.38 -13.76
N ARG A 131 -8.01 19.83 -14.42
CA ARG A 131 -7.94 20.61 -15.66
C ARG A 131 -7.03 21.84 -15.57
N GLU A 132 -7.22 22.67 -14.56
CA GLU A 132 -6.46 23.89 -14.38
C GLU A 132 -4.96 23.59 -14.23
N PHE A 133 -4.63 22.64 -13.41
CA PHE A 133 -3.27 22.21 -13.18
C PHE A 133 -2.67 21.56 -14.44
N LEU A 134 -3.39 20.66 -15.13
CA LEU A 134 -2.95 19.97 -16.35
C LEU A 134 -2.70 20.98 -17.51
N SER A 135 -3.59 21.92 -17.69
CA SER A 135 -3.44 22.95 -18.71
C SER A 135 -2.25 23.87 -18.42
N ALA A 136 -2.02 24.22 -17.17
CA ALA A 136 -0.87 25.06 -16.78
C ALA A 136 0.50 24.38 -17.07
N ALA A 137 0.53 23.04 -17.10
CA ALA A 137 1.73 22.29 -17.48
C ALA A 137 1.78 21.93 -18.98
N GLY A 138 0.89 22.49 -19.78
CA GLY A 138 0.88 22.30 -21.23
C GLY A 138 0.28 20.98 -21.73
N VAL A 139 -0.52 20.31 -20.88
CA VAL A 139 -1.20 19.07 -21.25
C VAL A 139 -2.58 19.40 -21.83
N ASP A 140 -2.88 18.87 -23.00
CA ASP A 140 -4.22 18.93 -23.59
C ASP A 140 -5.14 17.94 -22.85
N VAL A 141 -5.95 18.50 -21.94
CA VAL A 141 -6.84 17.70 -21.07
C VAL A 141 -7.92 17.03 -21.88
N ASP A 142 -8.44 17.68 -22.91
CA ASP A 142 -9.51 17.12 -23.73
C ASP A 142 -9.04 15.94 -24.57
N ALA A 143 -7.76 15.96 -24.98
CA ALA A 143 -7.14 14.84 -25.68
C ALA A 143 -6.94 13.62 -24.79
N ILE A 144 -6.60 13.82 -23.52
CA ILE A 144 -6.33 12.69 -22.60
C ILE A 144 -7.54 12.24 -21.78
N ALA A 145 -8.57 13.10 -21.64
CA ALA A 145 -9.76 12.80 -20.83
C ALA A 145 -10.39 11.43 -21.15
N PRO A 146 -10.60 11.02 -22.40
CA PRO A 146 -11.19 9.71 -22.71
C PRO A 146 -10.39 8.53 -22.17
N GLU A 147 -9.08 8.72 -21.98
CA GLU A 147 -8.17 7.68 -21.54
C GLU A 147 -7.96 7.64 -20.01
N VAL A 148 -8.23 8.75 -19.30
CA VAL A 148 -7.93 8.89 -17.87
C VAL A 148 -9.14 9.09 -17.00
N ASP A 149 -10.26 9.58 -17.55
CA ASP A 149 -11.43 9.97 -16.77
C ASP A 149 -12.02 8.79 -16.01
N GLY A 150 -12.06 8.92 -14.67
CA GLY A 150 -12.56 7.87 -13.79
C GLY A 150 -11.69 6.63 -13.67
N LYS A 151 -10.50 6.60 -14.29
CA LYS A 151 -9.58 5.46 -14.19
C LYS A 151 -8.61 5.54 -12.99
N PHE A 152 -8.43 6.72 -12.41
CA PHE A 152 -7.65 6.91 -11.19
C PHE A 152 -8.57 7.11 -10.00
N LEU A 153 -8.26 6.46 -8.90
CA LEU A 153 -9.08 6.54 -7.70
C LEU A 153 -8.22 6.43 -6.45
N SER A 154 -8.60 7.16 -5.39
CA SER A 154 -8.13 6.83 -4.05
C SER A 154 -8.92 5.63 -3.56
N ALA A 155 -8.26 4.69 -2.92
CA ALA A 155 -8.91 3.52 -2.35
C ALA A 155 -8.34 3.13 -0.99
N PHE A 156 -9.19 2.55 -0.16
CA PHE A 156 -8.74 1.75 0.95
C PHE A 156 -8.51 0.31 0.49
N VAL A 157 -7.30 -0.16 0.67
CA VAL A 157 -6.89 -1.54 0.42
C VAL A 157 -6.70 -2.22 1.76
N ARG A 158 -7.47 -3.28 2.01
CA ARG A 158 -7.45 -4.04 3.25
C ARG A 158 -7.17 -5.50 2.97
N ALA A 159 -6.41 -6.14 3.84
CA ALA A 159 -6.18 -7.57 3.76
C ALA A 159 -5.79 -8.13 5.14
N VAL A 160 -5.91 -9.43 5.30
CA VAL A 160 -5.63 -10.13 6.57
C VAL A 160 -4.56 -11.19 6.32
N LYS A 161 -3.58 -11.29 7.23
CA LYS A 161 -2.71 -12.46 7.29
C LYS A 161 -3.51 -13.60 7.91
N PRO A 162 -3.59 -14.79 7.27
CA PRO A 162 -4.32 -15.93 7.82
C PRO A 162 -3.92 -16.21 9.28
N ALA A 163 -4.90 -16.53 10.10
CA ALA A 163 -4.60 -17.05 11.43
C ALA A 163 -3.94 -18.44 11.30
N ASP A 164 -2.98 -18.73 12.16
CA ASP A 164 -2.47 -20.11 12.25
C ASP A 164 -3.65 -21.03 12.60
N THR A 165 -4.24 -21.64 11.60
CA THR A 165 -5.08 -22.80 11.82
C THR A 165 -4.12 -23.91 12.24
N GLY A 166 -3.81 -23.95 13.55
CA GLY A 166 -3.02 -25.02 14.10
C GLY A 166 -3.62 -26.33 13.59
N THR A 167 -2.92 -26.98 12.66
CA THR A 167 -3.13 -28.37 12.35
C THR A 167 -2.87 -29.08 13.67
N LYS A 168 -3.95 -29.34 14.43
CA LYS A 168 -3.92 -30.41 15.41
C LYS A 168 -3.44 -31.61 14.61
N ALA A 169 -2.16 -31.97 14.81
CA ALA A 169 -1.67 -33.25 14.40
C ALA A 169 -2.64 -34.27 15.02
N CYS A 170 -3.52 -34.81 14.20
CA CYS A 170 -4.27 -35.99 14.60
C CYS A 170 -3.22 -37.03 14.92
N CYS A 171 -3.04 -37.34 16.20
CA CYS A 171 -2.43 -38.58 16.63
C CYS A 171 -3.14 -39.69 15.86
N GLY A 172 -2.38 -40.34 14.96
CA GLY A 172 -2.89 -41.52 14.24
C GLY A 172 -3.27 -42.62 15.23
N PRO A 173 -4.14 -43.55 14.82
CA PRO A 173 -4.77 -44.55 15.70
C PRO A 173 -3.86 -45.71 16.12
N THR A 174 -2.59 -45.48 16.43
CA THR A 174 -1.64 -46.53 16.80
C THR A 174 -0.89 -46.25 18.12
N CYS A 175 -1.49 -45.55 19.06
CA CYS A 175 -0.96 -45.44 20.42
C CYS A 175 -1.91 -46.08 21.44
N CYS A 176 -2.30 -47.34 21.22
CA CYS A 176 -2.83 -48.23 22.27
C CYS A 176 -2.37 -49.65 21.95
N SER A 177 -1.24 -50.01 22.44
CA SER A 177 -0.86 -51.42 22.74
C SER A 177 0.07 -51.40 23.94
#